data_3eed265e05fea84d7d1ae89c4792ea7f
#
_entry.id   3eed265e05fea84d7d1ae89c4792ea7f
#
_cell.length_a   1.000
_cell.length_b   1.000
_cell.length_c   1.000
_cell.angle_alpha   90.00
_cell.angle_beta   90.00
_cell.angle_gamma   90.00
#
_symmetry.space_group_name_H-M   'P 1'
#
loop_
_entity.id
_entity.type
_entity.pdbx_description
1 polymer ?
#
loop_
_entity_poly.entity_id
_entity_poly.type
_entity_poly.pdbx_seq_one_letter_code
_entity_poly.pdbx_strand_id
1 'polypeptide(L)'
;GKLLAVDPHRIRSYSKRRMRERVEKGGSRPVKMAQTFWVLDADTHQPVCFTTATTARSVVDVTPELMDLAESILQPAPGQALVVADSEHFSGELIEDIHQRTGFDLLVPIPNRPVHRKSYRQIPEDQFTRRWAGFATAKVPYTMKRGGKYFQFVERTGERLDDFRYQGFLSTTDRDEVDALTSDFPKRWHVEEFFNANQSMGWRRGGTQNLNIRYAQMTTALIAQAAIHQLRAHLEEPFSDWDASHLAKDLFFRIDGDVRVSGDTIVVTYYNAPNAERLRSRYEKLPEKLLKESVQPEVPWLYNYKLDFRFR
;
A
#
# COMPACT_ATOMS: atom_id res chain seq x y z
N GLY A 1 0.76 -17.12 1.13
CA GLY A 1 1.93 -16.26 1.38
C GLY A 1 1.52 -14.80 1.48
N LYS A 2 2.42 -13.94 1.91
CA LYS A 2 2.18 -12.49 1.94
C LYS A 2 2.69 -11.86 0.64
N LEU A 3 1.91 -10.92 0.11
CA LEU A 3 2.32 -10.10 -1.03
C LEU A 3 2.64 -8.68 -0.51
N LEU A 4 3.85 -8.24 -0.71
CA LEU A 4 4.35 -6.94 -0.26
C LEU A 4 4.66 -6.04 -1.46
N ALA A 5 4.21 -4.81 -1.43
CA ALA A 5 4.59 -3.80 -2.42
C ALA A 5 5.62 -2.82 -1.83
N VAL A 6 6.67 -2.54 -2.58
CA VAL A 6 7.74 -1.61 -2.19
C VAL A 6 7.83 -0.48 -3.21
N ASP A 7 7.77 0.76 -2.72
CA ASP A 7 7.89 1.93 -3.58
C ASP A 7 8.42 3.15 -2.82
N PRO A 8 9.25 4.00 -3.45
CA PRO A 8 9.63 5.29 -2.91
C PRO A 8 8.55 6.34 -3.15
N HIS A 9 8.06 6.97 -2.08
CA HIS A 9 7.22 8.15 -2.21
C HIS A 9 8.03 9.44 -2.14
N ARG A 10 7.95 10.26 -3.17
CA ARG A 10 8.71 11.52 -3.31
C ARG A 10 7.78 12.70 -3.14
N ILE A 11 8.12 13.57 -2.19
CA ILE A 11 7.34 14.76 -1.86
C ILE A 11 8.21 16.01 -1.93
N ARG A 12 7.64 17.11 -2.43
CA ARG A 12 8.34 18.39 -2.49
C ARG A 12 8.80 18.83 -1.10
N SER A 13 10.07 19.24 -1.00
CA SER A 13 10.66 19.69 0.26
C SER A 13 11.19 21.11 0.17
N TYR A 14 10.91 21.88 1.19
CA TYR A 14 11.43 23.24 1.38
C TYR A 14 12.59 23.26 2.38
N SER A 15 13.07 22.12 2.81
CA SER A 15 14.18 22.00 3.75
C SER A 15 15.47 22.59 3.18
N LYS A 16 16.30 23.16 4.08
CA LYS A 16 17.66 23.62 3.74
C LYS A 16 18.66 22.44 3.54
N ARG A 17 18.28 21.22 3.88
CA ARG A 17 19.13 20.04 3.71
C ARG A 17 19.47 19.82 2.22
N ARG A 18 20.62 19.21 1.96
CA ARG A 18 21.03 18.80 0.61
C ARG A 18 20.12 17.70 0.11
N MET A 19 19.52 17.92 -1.07
CA MET A 19 18.63 16.97 -1.75
C MET A 19 18.85 17.11 -3.25
N ARG A 20 18.65 16.02 -3.97
CA ARG A 20 18.56 16.11 -5.44
C ARG A 20 17.28 16.85 -5.82
N GLU A 21 17.39 17.64 -6.87
CA GLU A 21 16.25 18.29 -7.49
C GLU A 21 15.71 17.40 -8.61
N ARG A 22 14.41 17.29 -8.69
CA ARG A 22 13.70 16.56 -9.76
C ARG A 22 12.57 17.43 -10.28
N VAL A 23 12.27 17.28 -11.57
CA VAL A 23 11.08 17.90 -12.16
C VAL A 23 9.87 17.08 -11.77
N GLU A 24 8.87 17.71 -11.16
CA GLU A 24 7.59 17.06 -10.86
C GLU A 24 6.84 16.76 -12.16
N LYS A 25 6.01 15.70 -12.15
CA LYS A 25 5.15 15.37 -13.29
C LYS A 25 4.22 16.56 -13.59
N GLY A 26 4.34 17.10 -14.80
CA GLY A 26 3.61 18.31 -15.22
C GLY A 26 4.26 19.63 -14.80
N GLY A 27 5.40 19.61 -14.10
CA GLY A 27 6.18 20.80 -13.76
C GLY A 27 7.25 21.11 -14.79
N SER A 28 7.71 22.38 -14.83
CA SER A 28 8.78 22.84 -15.72
C SER A 28 10.11 23.09 -15.00
N ARG A 29 10.10 23.16 -13.68
CA ARG A 29 11.30 23.48 -12.89
C ARG A 29 11.65 22.36 -11.93
N PRO A 30 12.95 22.04 -11.76
CA PRO A 30 13.38 21.08 -10.76
C PRO A 30 13.14 21.65 -9.34
N VAL A 31 12.68 20.78 -8.44
CA VAL A 31 12.44 21.10 -7.04
C VAL A 31 13.09 20.04 -6.15
N LYS A 32 13.48 20.45 -4.94
CA LYS A 32 14.00 19.50 -3.94
C LYS A 32 12.92 18.53 -3.54
N MET A 33 13.27 17.24 -3.48
CA MET A 33 12.36 16.18 -3.05
C MET A 33 12.92 15.50 -1.80
N ALA A 34 12.10 15.40 -0.76
CA ALA A 34 12.28 14.39 0.26
C ALA A 34 11.66 13.08 -0.24
N GLN A 35 12.24 11.96 0.11
CA GLN A 35 11.64 10.67 -0.22
C GLN A 35 11.51 9.80 1.02
N THR A 36 10.47 9.02 1.03
CA THR A 36 10.21 7.97 2.00
C THR A 36 10.06 6.66 1.25
N PHE A 37 10.48 5.59 1.86
CA PHE A 37 10.41 4.25 1.27
C PHE A 37 9.45 3.42 2.11
N TRP A 38 8.60 2.69 1.46
CA TRP A 38 7.48 2.00 2.07
C TRP A 38 7.46 0.53 1.71
N VAL A 39 7.12 -0.29 2.69
CA VAL A 39 6.65 -1.65 2.49
C VAL A 39 5.19 -1.67 2.89
N LEU A 40 4.35 -2.07 1.95
CA LEU A 40 2.92 -2.20 2.13
C LEU A 40 2.54 -3.68 1.97
N ASP A 41 1.65 -4.17 2.82
CA ASP A 41 0.92 -5.40 2.55
C ASP A 41 -0.09 -5.11 1.44
N ALA A 42 0.14 -5.70 0.26
CA ALA A 42 -0.62 -5.40 -0.95
C ALA A 42 -2.05 -5.97 -0.93
N ASP A 43 -2.33 -6.94 -0.06
CA ASP A 43 -3.68 -7.52 0.07
C ASP A 43 -4.54 -6.73 1.03
N THR A 44 -3.97 -6.20 2.11
CA THR A 44 -4.70 -5.42 3.13
C THR A 44 -4.59 -3.91 2.94
N HIS A 45 -3.72 -3.44 2.05
CA HIS A 45 -3.36 -2.03 1.84
C HIS A 45 -2.79 -1.35 3.11
N GLN A 46 -2.27 -2.15 4.05
CA GLN A 46 -1.73 -1.63 5.29
C GLN A 46 -0.21 -1.49 5.22
N PRO A 47 0.36 -0.39 5.76
CA PRO A 47 1.80 -0.22 5.81
C PRO A 47 2.40 -1.19 6.83
N VAL A 48 3.46 -1.90 6.44
CA VAL A 48 4.27 -2.73 7.31
C VAL A 48 5.33 -1.87 8.00
N CYS A 49 6.10 -1.14 7.20
CA CYS A 49 7.11 -0.23 7.69
C CYS A 49 7.45 0.85 6.65
N PHE A 50 8.15 1.88 7.11
CA PHE A 50 8.72 2.88 6.22
C PHE A 50 10.03 3.43 6.78
N THR A 51 10.87 3.94 5.89
CA THR A 51 12.05 4.71 6.27
C THR A 51 12.11 6.03 5.53
N THR A 52 12.84 6.98 6.08
CA THR A 52 12.93 8.34 5.56
C THR A 52 14.33 8.61 5.05
N ALA A 53 14.41 9.23 3.88
CA ALA A 53 15.68 9.65 3.32
C ALA A 53 15.55 10.96 2.55
N THR A 54 16.71 11.60 2.32
CA THR A 54 16.79 12.63 1.30
C THR A 54 16.97 11.96 -0.06
N THR A 55 16.61 12.64 -1.15
CA THR A 55 16.89 12.17 -2.51
C THR A 55 18.39 12.07 -2.83
N ALA A 56 19.29 12.36 -1.88
CA ALA A 56 20.71 12.10 -2.02
C ALA A 56 21.05 10.60 -1.99
N ARG A 57 20.25 9.78 -1.29
CA ARG A 57 20.32 8.31 -1.33
C ARG A 57 19.47 7.76 -2.47
N SER A 58 19.95 6.74 -3.12
CA SER A 58 19.20 6.04 -4.18
C SER A 58 18.25 4.99 -3.59
N VAL A 59 17.37 4.45 -4.43
CA VAL A 59 16.52 3.31 -4.08
C VAL A 59 17.39 2.12 -3.65
N VAL A 60 18.46 1.85 -4.38
CA VAL A 60 19.39 0.73 -4.10
C VAL A 60 20.07 0.88 -2.75
N ASP A 61 20.37 2.12 -2.31
CA ASP A 61 21.04 2.36 -1.02
C ASP A 61 20.12 2.22 0.19
N VAL A 62 18.81 2.38 0.02
CA VAL A 62 17.84 2.42 1.13
C VAL A 62 17.03 1.15 1.25
N THR A 63 16.76 0.48 0.14
CA THR A 63 15.90 -0.71 0.14
C THR A 63 16.41 -1.86 1.01
N PRO A 64 17.73 -2.15 1.12
CA PRO A 64 18.21 -3.17 2.04
C PRO A 64 17.81 -2.91 3.50
N GLU A 65 18.02 -1.69 3.99
CA GLU A 65 17.63 -1.26 5.35
C GLU A 65 16.11 -1.41 5.58
N LEU A 66 15.32 -1.05 4.56
CA LEU A 66 13.87 -1.18 4.61
C LEU A 66 13.43 -2.65 4.66
N MET A 67 14.10 -3.53 3.91
CA MET A 67 13.79 -4.95 3.88
C MET A 67 14.19 -5.65 5.17
N ASP A 68 15.32 -5.29 5.78
CA ASP A 68 15.69 -5.77 7.11
C ASP A 68 14.64 -5.42 8.16
N LEU A 69 14.13 -4.19 8.10
CA LEU A 69 13.07 -3.75 9.00
C LEU A 69 11.77 -4.55 8.77
N ALA A 70 11.39 -4.74 7.52
CA ALA A 70 10.21 -5.54 7.17
C ALA A 70 10.35 -6.99 7.62
N GLU A 71 11.52 -7.60 7.44
CA GLU A 71 11.81 -8.95 7.90
C GLU A 71 11.74 -9.07 9.42
N SER A 72 12.31 -8.11 10.15
CA SER A 72 12.26 -8.10 11.62
C SER A 72 10.81 -8.05 12.16
N ILE A 73 9.91 -7.41 11.44
CA ILE A 73 8.49 -7.28 11.81
C ILE A 73 7.70 -8.53 11.41
N LEU A 74 7.90 -9.03 10.20
CA LEU A 74 7.05 -10.07 9.62
C LEU A 74 7.57 -11.48 9.85
N GLN A 75 8.89 -11.64 9.96
CA GLN A 75 9.58 -12.91 10.16
C GLN A 75 9.07 -14.02 9.22
N PRO A 76 9.01 -13.79 7.89
CA PRO A 76 8.49 -14.77 6.96
C PRO A 76 9.44 -15.95 6.85
N ALA A 77 8.89 -17.17 6.77
CA ALA A 77 9.71 -18.28 6.33
C ALA A 77 10.08 -18.11 4.84
N PRO A 78 11.22 -18.65 4.40
CA PRO A 78 11.63 -18.59 2.99
C PRO A 78 10.51 -19.05 2.04
N GLY A 79 10.26 -18.27 0.99
CA GLY A 79 9.20 -18.54 0.01
C GLY A 79 7.76 -18.17 0.47
N GLN A 80 7.58 -17.65 1.66
CA GLN A 80 6.27 -17.25 2.16
C GLN A 80 5.89 -15.80 1.86
N ALA A 81 6.84 -14.96 1.47
CA ALA A 81 6.58 -13.57 1.17
C ALA A 81 7.21 -13.16 -0.16
N LEU A 82 6.38 -12.62 -1.05
CA LEU A 82 6.78 -12.04 -2.32
C LEU A 82 6.78 -10.53 -2.22
N VAL A 83 7.88 -9.91 -2.61
CA VAL A 83 8.02 -8.46 -2.75
C VAL A 83 7.90 -8.07 -4.21
N VAL A 84 6.91 -7.25 -4.53
CA VAL A 84 6.77 -6.61 -5.84
C VAL A 84 7.25 -5.16 -5.76
N ALA A 85 8.09 -4.76 -6.69
CA ALA A 85 8.69 -3.42 -6.72
C ALA A 85 8.72 -2.85 -8.13
N ASP A 86 9.02 -1.56 -8.29
CA ASP A 86 9.15 -0.95 -9.60
C ASP A 86 10.53 -1.20 -10.24
N SER A 87 10.71 -0.76 -11.47
CA SER A 87 11.97 -0.94 -12.22
C SER A 87 13.16 -0.14 -11.65
N GLU A 88 12.97 0.79 -10.73
CA GLU A 88 14.07 1.46 -10.02
C GLU A 88 14.80 0.47 -9.08
N HIS A 89 14.15 -0.63 -8.70
CA HIS A 89 14.73 -1.72 -7.89
C HIS A 89 15.48 -2.78 -8.72
N PHE A 90 15.47 -2.67 -10.04
CA PHE A 90 16.17 -3.62 -10.91
C PHE A 90 17.68 -3.41 -10.84
N SER A 91 18.32 -3.99 -9.85
CA SER A 91 19.76 -3.98 -9.63
C SER A 91 20.20 -5.38 -9.17
N GLY A 92 21.24 -5.95 -9.83
CA GLY A 92 21.73 -7.28 -9.49
C GLY A 92 22.23 -7.39 -8.06
N GLU A 93 22.97 -6.39 -7.60
CA GLU A 93 23.50 -6.35 -6.24
C GLU A 93 22.36 -6.25 -5.20
N LEU A 94 21.35 -5.42 -5.47
CA LEU A 94 20.20 -5.27 -4.57
C LEU A 94 19.37 -6.54 -4.48
N ILE A 95 19.02 -7.14 -5.63
CA ILE A 95 18.18 -8.32 -5.70
C ILE A 95 18.86 -9.51 -5.04
N GLU A 96 20.17 -9.69 -5.32
CA GLU A 96 20.97 -10.75 -4.71
C GLU A 96 21.07 -10.57 -3.20
N ASP A 97 21.36 -9.35 -2.73
CA ASP A 97 21.49 -9.04 -1.30
C ASP A 97 20.18 -9.36 -0.57
N ILE A 98 19.04 -8.88 -1.07
CA ILE A 98 17.74 -9.14 -0.43
C ILE A 98 17.42 -10.63 -0.44
N HIS A 99 17.54 -11.29 -1.59
CA HIS A 99 17.18 -12.71 -1.74
C HIS A 99 18.03 -13.63 -0.88
N GLN A 100 19.33 -13.34 -0.71
CA GLN A 100 20.22 -14.16 0.12
C GLN A 100 20.15 -13.86 1.61
N ARG A 101 19.89 -12.62 1.97
CA ARG A 101 19.95 -12.13 3.35
C ARG A 101 18.62 -12.19 4.08
N THR A 102 17.53 -12.16 3.33
CA THR A 102 16.17 -12.15 3.88
C THR A 102 15.36 -13.35 3.39
N GLY A 103 14.23 -13.60 4.03
CA GLY A 103 13.26 -14.63 3.59
C GLY A 103 12.36 -14.19 2.43
N PHE A 104 12.63 -13.04 1.78
CA PHE A 104 11.78 -12.50 0.73
C PHE A 104 12.14 -12.97 -0.68
N ASP A 105 11.13 -13.37 -1.43
CA ASP A 105 11.21 -13.48 -2.88
C ASP A 105 10.91 -12.13 -3.55
N LEU A 106 11.44 -11.90 -4.74
CA LEU A 106 11.26 -10.64 -5.46
C LEU A 106 10.68 -10.86 -6.85
N LEU A 107 9.81 -9.94 -7.26
CA LEU A 107 9.30 -9.81 -8.63
C LEU A 107 9.44 -8.34 -9.05
N VAL A 108 10.33 -8.07 -10.01
CA VAL A 108 10.72 -6.71 -10.41
C VAL A 108 10.70 -6.56 -11.93
N PRO A 109 10.08 -5.54 -12.50
CA PRO A 109 10.11 -5.33 -13.95
C PRO A 109 11.52 -4.97 -14.42
N ILE A 110 11.92 -5.61 -15.49
CA ILE A 110 13.17 -5.30 -16.18
C ILE A 110 12.97 -3.99 -16.95
N PRO A 111 13.86 -2.98 -16.81
CA PRO A 111 13.72 -1.72 -17.51
C PRO A 111 13.59 -1.90 -19.02
N ASN A 112 12.61 -1.25 -19.62
CA ASN A 112 12.30 -1.37 -21.05
C ASN A 112 13.32 -0.63 -21.95
N ARG A 113 14.56 -1.13 -21.96
CA ARG A 113 15.67 -0.59 -22.78
C ARG A 113 15.71 -1.29 -24.15
N PRO A 114 16.27 -0.64 -25.18
CA PRO A 114 16.39 -1.25 -26.52
C PRO A 114 17.07 -2.63 -26.51
N VAL A 115 18.09 -2.82 -25.66
CA VAL A 115 18.82 -4.08 -25.53
C VAL A 115 17.89 -5.20 -25.02
N HIS A 116 17.04 -4.93 -24.03
CA HIS A 116 16.09 -5.91 -23.49
C HIS A 116 14.98 -6.20 -24.51
N ARG A 117 14.44 -5.18 -25.18
CA ARG A 117 13.46 -5.40 -26.27
C ARG A 117 14.02 -6.26 -27.40
N LYS A 118 15.30 -6.10 -27.73
CA LYS A 118 15.95 -6.92 -28.72
C LYS A 118 16.07 -8.39 -28.26
N SER A 119 16.43 -8.60 -27.00
CA SER A 119 16.52 -9.97 -26.45
C SER A 119 15.15 -10.67 -26.40
N TYR A 120 14.08 -9.95 -26.03
CA TYR A 120 12.73 -10.54 -26.01
C TYR A 120 12.26 -10.98 -27.40
N ARG A 121 12.59 -10.25 -28.45
CA ARG A 121 12.28 -10.64 -29.84
C ARG A 121 13.08 -11.84 -30.35
N GLN A 122 14.15 -12.21 -29.64
CA GLN A 122 14.97 -13.37 -29.97
C GLN A 122 14.49 -14.65 -29.24
N ILE A 123 13.54 -14.53 -28.31
CA ILE A 123 12.92 -15.70 -27.68
C ILE A 123 12.14 -16.46 -28.76
N PRO A 124 12.41 -17.75 -28.96
CA PRO A 124 11.72 -18.59 -29.95
C PRO A 124 10.19 -18.60 -29.70
N GLU A 125 9.43 -18.63 -30.80
CA GLU A 125 7.96 -18.58 -30.74
C GLU A 125 7.38 -19.76 -29.96
N ASP A 126 8.01 -20.93 -30.00
CA ASP A 126 7.64 -22.11 -29.27
C ASP A 126 7.81 -22.04 -27.74
N GLN A 127 8.59 -21.05 -27.26
CA GLN A 127 8.70 -20.74 -25.85
C GLN A 127 7.60 -19.79 -25.34
N PHE A 128 6.84 -19.16 -26.25
CA PHE A 128 5.68 -18.37 -25.86
C PHE A 128 4.43 -19.24 -25.77
N THR A 129 3.82 -19.28 -24.60
CA THR A 129 2.51 -19.89 -24.41
C THR A 129 1.44 -18.82 -24.58
N ARG A 130 0.55 -19.00 -25.56
CA ARG A 130 -0.65 -18.16 -25.68
C ARG A 130 -1.58 -18.42 -24.51
N ARG A 131 -2.00 -17.36 -23.86
CA ARG A 131 -2.91 -17.43 -22.71
C ARG A 131 -4.33 -17.07 -23.10
N TRP A 132 -4.48 -15.97 -23.83
CA TRP A 132 -5.73 -15.51 -24.46
C TRP A 132 -5.42 -14.63 -25.68
N ALA A 133 -6.47 -14.13 -26.34
CA ALA A 133 -6.29 -13.26 -27.51
C ALA A 133 -5.44 -12.03 -27.18
N GLY A 134 -4.39 -11.81 -27.96
CA GLY A 134 -3.48 -10.68 -27.76
C GLY A 134 -2.53 -10.78 -26.57
N PHE A 135 -2.45 -11.91 -25.87
CA PHE A 135 -1.54 -12.07 -24.71
C PHE A 135 -0.85 -13.45 -24.71
N ALA A 136 0.46 -13.42 -24.58
CA ALA A 136 1.28 -14.63 -24.42
C ALA A 136 2.38 -14.37 -23.40
N THR A 137 2.84 -15.44 -22.74
CA THR A 137 3.93 -15.40 -21.76
C THR A 137 5.03 -16.36 -22.12
N ALA A 138 6.27 -16.03 -21.77
CA ALA A 138 7.41 -16.94 -21.83
C ALA A 138 8.15 -16.88 -20.50
N LYS A 139 8.59 -18.04 -20.02
CA LYS A 139 9.46 -18.18 -18.84
C LYS A 139 10.81 -18.70 -19.30
N VAL A 140 11.85 -17.92 -19.08
CA VAL A 140 13.22 -18.27 -19.50
C VAL A 140 14.20 -18.05 -18.35
N PRO A 141 15.30 -18.83 -18.29
CA PRO A 141 16.38 -18.58 -17.33
C PRO A 141 17.00 -17.20 -17.57
N TYR A 142 17.36 -16.51 -16.49
CA TYR A 142 17.98 -15.21 -16.54
C TYR A 142 19.18 -15.11 -15.60
N THR A 143 20.32 -14.67 -16.12
CA THR A 143 21.53 -14.45 -15.33
C THR A 143 21.83 -12.96 -15.27
N MET A 144 21.89 -12.41 -14.07
CA MET A 144 22.27 -11.02 -13.88
C MET A 144 23.79 -10.86 -13.83
N LYS A 145 24.30 -9.77 -14.41
CA LYS A 145 25.75 -9.48 -14.48
C LYS A 145 26.36 -9.25 -13.11
N ARG A 146 25.74 -8.97 -12.09
CA ARG A 146 26.20 -8.80 -10.71
C ARG A 146 25.11 -9.27 -9.78
N GLY A 147 24.79 -10.54 -9.83
CA GLY A 147 23.74 -11.20 -9.11
C GLY A 147 23.62 -12.66 -9.48
N GLY A 148 22.58 -13.31 -9.02
CA GLY A 148 22.36 -14.74 -9.18
C GLY A 148 21.79 -15.17 -10.54
N LYS A 149 21.35 -16.43 -10.54
CA LYS A 149 20.55 -17.03 -11.62
C LYS A 149 19.10 -17.02 -11.17
N TYR A 150 18.25 -16.46 -12.00
CA TYR A 150 16.85 -16.21 -11.71
C TYR A 150 15.97 -16.62 -12.87
N PHE A 151 14.68 -16.35 -12.77
CA PHE A 151 13.70 -16.53 -13.84
C PHE A 151 13.34 -15.18 -14.44
N GLN A 152 13.19 -15.16 -15.74
CA GLN A 152 12.65 -14.05 -16.47
C GLN A 152 11.27 -14.43 -17.01
N PHE A 153 10.27 -13.67 -16.63
CA PHE A 153 8.94 -13.76 -17.23
C PHE A 153 8.81 -12.67 -18.26
N VAL A 154 8.43 -13.02 -19.46
CA VAL A 154 8.22 -12.05 -20.55
C VAL A 154 6.78 -12.12 -20.97
N GLU A 155 6.06 -11.03 -20.78
CA GLU A 155 4.75 -10.84 -21.39
C GLU A 155 4.90 -10.27 -22.79
N ARG A 156 4.05 -10.75 -23.68
CA ARG A 156 3.89 -10.25 -25.02
C ARG A 156 2.44 -9.89 -25.26
N THR A 157 2.18 -8.64 -25.60
CA THR A 157 0.84 -8.15 -25.94
C THR A 157 0.77 -7.78 -27.41
N GLY A 158 -0.40 -7.93 -28.02
CA GLY A 158 -0.65 -7.69 -29.43
C GLY A 158 -1.05 -8.97 -30.18
N GLU A 159 -1.74 -8.81 -31.30
CA GLU A 159 -2.24 -9.92 -32.11
C GLU A 159 -1.39 -10.22 -33.34
N ARG A 160 -0.66 -9.23 -33.83
CA ARG A 160 0.15 -9.30 -35.04
C ARG A 160 1.62 -9.04 -34.71
N LEU A 161 2.49 -9.55 -35.54
CA LEU A 161 3.94 -9.49 -35.36
C LEU A 161 4.50 -8.05 -35.30
N ASP A 162 3.90 -7.14 -36.03
CA ASP A 162 4.22 -5.71 -36.05
C ASP A 162 3.69 -4.95 -34.84
N ASP A 163 2.63 -5.47 -34.20
CA ASP A 163 2.01 -4.87 -33.00
C ASP A 163 2.58 -5.39 -31.68
N PHE A 164 3.45 -6.41 -31.71
CA PHE A 164 3.94 -7.04 -30.50
C PHE A 164 4.71 -6.08 -29.61
N ARG A 165 4.24 -5.93 -28.37
CA ARG A 165 4.92 -5.23 -27.29
C ARG A 165 5.36 -6.25 -26.25
N TYR A 166 6.53 -6.00 -25.70
CA TYR A 166 7.15 -6.90 -24.73
C TYR A 166 7.47 -6.15 -23.46
N GLN A 167 7.22 -6.78 -22.33
CA GLN A 167 7.72 -6.37 -21.01
C GLN A 167 8.30 -7.58 -20.31
N GLY A 168 9.50 -7.45 -19.76
CA GLY A 168 10.13 -8.50 -18.98
C GLY A 168 10.08 -8.19 -17.48
N PHE A 169 10.02 -9.24 -16.70
CA PHE A 169 10.07 -9.23 -15.24
C PHE A 169 11.10 -10.23 -14.77
N LEU A 170 11.80 -9.91 -13.69
CA LEU A 170 12.70 -10.84 -13.02
C LEU A 170 11.99 -11.38 -11.78
N SER A 171 12.01 -12.68 -11.63
CA SER A 171 11.58 -13.37 -10.40
C SER A 171 12.76 -14.13 -9.79
N THR A 172 12.97 -13.99 -8.49
CA THR A 172 14.02 -14.73 -7.79
C THR A 172 13.69 -16.20 -7.61
N THR A 173 12.41 -16.56 -7.70
CA THR A 173 11.92 -17.96 -7.56
C THR A 173 11.11 -18.40 -8.75
N ASP A 174 11.02 -19.72 -8.92
CA ASP A 174 10.14 -20.33 -9.92
C ASP A 174 8.69 -20.21 -9.48
N ARG A 175 7.88 -19.47 -10.27
CA ARG A 175 6.45 -19.22 -10.04
C ARG A 175 5.66 -19.44 -11.31
N ASP A 176 4.35 -19.55 -11.17
CA ASP A 176 3.47 -19.42 -12.33
C ASP A 176 3.56 -17.98 -12.86
N GLU A 177 3.95 -17.85 -14.13
CA GLU A 177 4.17 -16.53 -14.73
C GLU A 177 2.87 -15.80 -15.02
N VAL A 178 1.75 -16.50 -15.18
CA VAL A 178 0.44 -15.87 -15.39
C VAL A 178 -0.02 -15.23 -14.09
N ASP A 179 0.00 -15.97 -12.98
CA ASP A 179 -0.36 -15.45 -11.66
C ASP A 179 0.57 -14.30 -11.26
N ALA A 180 1.88 -14.44 -11.48
CA ALA A 180 2.85 -13.40 -11.18
C ALA A 180 2.58 -12.09 -11.94
N LEU A 181 2.24 -12.18 -13.23
CA LEU A 181 2.08 -10.99 -14.10
C LEU A 181 0.67 -10.41 -14.06
N THR A 182 -0.36 -11.22 -13.87
CA THR A 182 -1.76 -10.78 -13.98
C THR A 182 -2.46 -10.60 -12.62
N SER A 183 -1.93 -11.20 -11.56
CA SER A 183 -2.48 -11.12 -10.21
C SER A 183 -1.53 -10.43 -9.24
N ASP A 184 -0.29 -10.95 -9.08
CA ASP A 184 0.63 -10.47 -8.05
C ASP A 184 1.19 -9.08 -8.37
N PHE A 185 1.81 -8.91 -9.54
CA PHE A 185 2.46 -7.66 -9.89
C PHE A 185 1.50 -6.45 -9.99
N PRO A 186 0.29 -6.57 -10.54
CA PRO A 186 -0.67 -5.46 -10.58
C PRO A 186 -1.02 -4.90 -9.19
N LYS A 187 -1.01 -5.71 -8.14
CA LYS A 187 -1.24 -5.26 -6.77
C LYS A 187 -0.16 -4.31 -6.23
N ARG A 188 1.01 -4.21 -6.91
CA ARG A 188 1.98 -3.15 -6.63
C ARG A 188 1.34 -1.75 -6.66
N TRP A 189 0.31 -1.56 -7.51
CA TRP A 189 -0.40 -0.29 -7.61
C TRP A 189 -1.07 0.15 -6.30
N HIS A 190 -1.41 -0.76 -5.41
CA HIS A 190 -2.01 -0.44 -4.11
C HIS A 190 -1.13 0.47 -3.25
N VAL A 191 0.21 0.46 -3.45
CA VAL A 191 1.09 1.42 -2.77
C VAL A 191 0.86 2.87 -3.25
N GLU A 192 0.51 3.07 -4.50
CA GLU A 192 0.19 4.39 -5.03
C GLU A 192 -1.18 4.88 -4.54
N GLU A 193 -2.15 4.00 -4.43
CA GLU A 193 -3.47 4.28 -3.82
C GLU A 193 -3.30 4.64 -2.34
N PHE A 194 -2.46 3.91 -1.61
CA PHE A 194 -2.08 4.24 -0.24
C PHE A 194 -1.46 5.64 -0.14
N PHE A 195 -0.55 6.01 -1.03
CA PHE A 195 0.02 7.36 -1.04
C PHE A 195 -1.04 8.44 -1.30
N ASN A 196 -1.96 8.19 -2.21
CA ASN A 196 -3.06 9.11 -2.51
C ASN A 196 -3.99 9.31 -1.31
N ALA A 197 -4.36 8.25 -0.60
CA ALA A 197 -5.15 8.31 0.62
C ALA A 197 -4.44 9.14 1.70
N ASN A 198 -3.16 8.91 1.93
CA ASN A 198 -2.38 9.66 2.93
C ASN A 198 -2.15 11.12 2.54
N GLN A 199 -2.05 11.45 1.25
CA GLN A 199 -1.97 12.84 0.82
C GLN A 199 -3.23 13.63 1.17
N SER A 200 -4.42 13.01 1.12
CA SER A 200 -5.67 13.63 1.55
C SER A 200 -5.72 13.89 3.06
N MET A 201 -5.02 13.08 3.86
CA MET A 201 -4.88 13.23 5.31
C MET A 201 -3.80 14.25 5.74
N GLY A 202 -3.31 15.07 4.83
CA GLY A 202 -2.47 16.21 5.15
C GLY A 202 -0.99 16.10 4.77
N TRP A 203 -0.52 15.01 4.19
CA TRP A 203 0.88 14.89 3.76
C TRP A 203 1.29 15.96 2.76
N ARG A 204 0.40 16.34 1.88
CA ARG A 204 0.63 17.34 0.83
C ARG A 204 0.81 18.77 1.36
N ARG A 205 0.21 19.08 2.50
CA ARG A 205 0.09 20.44 3.03
C ARG A 205 1.11 20.81 4.12
N GLY A 206 2.07 19.96 4.37
CA GLY A 206 3.11 20.22 5.35
C GLY A 206 4.02 21.38 4.94
N GLY A 207 3.58 22.62 5.09
CA GLY A 207 4.32 23.84 4.78
C GLY A 207 5.52 24.11 5.68
N THR A 208 6.10 23.08 6.28
CA THR A 208 7.26 23.20 7.16
C THR A 208 8.58 22.99 6.39
N GLN A 209 9.59 23.79 6.77
CA GLN A 209 10.97 23.60 6.31
C GLN A 209 11.70 22.51 7.12
N ASN A 210 11.12 22.07 8.23
CA ASN A 210 11.70 21.06 9.12
C ASN A 210 11.21 19.67 8.73
N LEU A 211 12.11 18.80 8.25
CA LEU A 211 11.77 17.45 7.86
C LEU A 211 11.28 16.60 9.02
N ASN A 212 11.77 16.82 10.23
CA ASN A 212 11.33 16.02 11.39
C ASN A 212 9.85 16.29 11.72
N ILE A 213 9.40 17.55 11.61
CA ILE A 213 7.98 17.88 11.76
C ILE A 213 7.17 17.19 10.67
N ARG A 214 7.66 17.18 9.42
CA ARG A 214 6.99 16.52 8.32
C ARG A 214 6.88 15.01 8.54
N TYR A 215 7.93 14.38 9.00
CA TYR A 215 7.91 12.95 9.34
C TYR A 215 6.96 12.64 10.50
N ALA A 216 6.90 13.49 11.52
CA ALA A 216 5.92 13.36 12.58
C ALA A 216 4.47 13.46 12.07
N GLN A 217 4.19 14.39 11.14
CA GLN A 217 2.88 14.47 10.48
C GLN A 217 2.55 13.21 9.68
N MET A 218 3.52 12.64 8.98
CA MET A 218 3.35 11.38 8.26
C MET A 218 3.04 10.23 9.22
N THR A 219 3.77 10.12 10.32
CA THR A 219 3.52 9.10 11.35
C THR A 219 2.12 9.26 11.96
N THR A 220 1.69 10.48 12.24
CA THR A 220 0.34 10.74 12.76
C THR A 220 -0.74 10.32 11.75
N ALA A 221 -0.54 10.59 10.46
CA ALA A 221 -1.45 10.15 9.41
C ALA A 221 -1.53 8.63 9.30
N LEU A 222 -0.42 7.92 9.52
CA LEU A 222 -0.40 6.45 9.56
C LEU A 222 -1.20 5.89 10.76
N ILE A 223 -1.07 6.51 11.92
CA ILE A 223 -1.86 6.12 13.10
C ILE A 223 -3.36 6.33 12.82
N ALA A 224 -3.71 7.47 12.21
CA ALA A 224 -5.09 7.75 11.82
C ALA A 224 -5.61 6.73 10.79
N GLN A 225 -4.79 6.36 9.81
CA GLN A 225 -5.15 5.34 8.82
C GLN A 225 -5.36 3.96 9.44
N ALA A 226 -4.50 3.56 10.37
CA ALA A 226 -4.66 2.31 11.09
C ALA A 226 -5.98 2.30 11.91
N ALA A 227 -6.31 3.40 12.57
CA ALA A 227 -7.59 3.54 13.28
C ALA A 227 -8.79 3.48 12.35
N ILE A 228 -8.71 4.12 11.16
CA ILE A 228 -9.76 4.04 10.13
C ILE A 228 -9.91 2.62 9.60
N HIS A 229 -8.80 1.92 9.37
CA HIS A 229 -8.83 0.53 8.91
C HIS A 229 -9.53 -0.37 9.95
N GLN A 230 -9.19 -0.23 11.23
CA GLN A 230 -9.86 -0.95 12.31
C GLN A 230 -11.34 -0.60 12.42
N LEU A 231 -11.68 0.70 12.31
CA LEU A 231 -13.08 1.13 12.29
C LEU A 231 -13.85 0.46 11.15
N ARG A 232 -13.31 0.47 9.93
CA ARG A 232 -13.94 -0.15 8.76
C ARG A 232 -14.20 -1.64 8.95
N ALA A 233 -13.28 -2.36 9.61
CA ALA A 233 -13.45 -3.78 9.93
C ALA A 233 -14.64 -4.07 10.85
N HIS A 234 -15.13 -3.04 11.57
CA HIS A 234 -16.30 -3.14 12.45
C HIS A 234 -17.56 -2.51 11.85
N LEU A 235 -17.46 -1.90 10.67
CA LEU A 235 -18.62 -1.33 9.98
C LEU A 235 -19.20 -2.35 9.00
N GLU A 236 -20.51 -2.23 8.76
CA GLU A 236 -21.20 -2.99 7.72
C GLU A 236 -21.17 -2.23 6.37
N GLU A 237 -21.45 -2.96 5.30
CA GLU A 237 -21.66 -2.36 4.00
C GLU A 237 -22.81 -1.30 4.03
N PRO A 238 -22.63 -0.19 3.32
CA PRO A 238 -21.51 0.16 2.47
C PRO A 238 -20.36 0.88 3.20
N PHE A 239 -20.46 1.13 4.50
CA PHE A 239 -19.50 1.96 5.24
C PHE A 239 -18.12 1.30 5.37
N SER A 240 -18.06 -0.03 5.38
CA SER A 240 -16.81 -0.80 5.38
C SER A 240 -15.95 -0.54 4.15
N ASP A 241 -16.57 -0.18 3.03
CA ASP A 241 -15.88 0.05 1.75
C ASP A 241 -15.47 1.51 1.53
N TRP A 242 -15.96 2.41 2.38
CA TRP A 242 -15.67 3.83 2.25
C TRP A 242 -14.23 4.16 2.64
N ASP A 243 -13.57 4.98 1.84
CA ASP A 243 -12.27 5.52 2.20
C ASP A 243 -12.35 6.56 3.33
N ALA A 244 -11.19 6.97 3.86
CA ALA A 244 -11.10 7.93 4.95
C ALA A 244 -11.81 9.26 4.64
N SER A 245 -11.73 9.74 3.40
CA SER A 245 -12.32 11.00 2.97
C SER A 245 -13.85 10.90 2.91
N HIS A 246 -14.34 9.75 2.43
CA HIS A 246 -15.77 9.46 2.34
C HIS A 246 -16.37 9.30 3.74
N LEU A 247 -15.73 8.53 4.61
CA LEU A 247 -16.15 8.42 6.02
C LEU A 247 -16.18 9.78 6.72
N ALA A 248 -15.12 10.59 6.54
CA ALA A 248 -15.07 11.92 7.14
C ALA A 248 -16.20 12.82 6.66
N LYS A 249 -16.51 12.80 5.36
CA LYS A 249 -17.49 13.69 4.74
C LYS A 249 -18.93 13.26 5.00
N ASP A 250 -19.21 11.97 4.85
CA ASP A 250 -20.57 11.47 4.77
C ASP A 250 -21.02 10.72 6.05
N LEU A 251 -20.08 10.40 6.95
CA LEU A 251 -20.40 9.80 8.24
C LEU A 251 -20.09 10.72 9.43
N PHE A 252 -18.95 11.45 9.41
CA PHE A 252 -18.51 12.24 10.56
C PHE A 252 -18.69 13.77 10.39
N PHE A 253 -18.80 14.27 9.17
CA PHE A 253 -18.95 15.69 8.93
C PHE A 253 -20.30 16.19 9.43
N ARG A 254 -20.27 17.29 10.23
CA ARG A 254 -21.44 17.89 10.84
C ARG A 254 -22.20 17.02 11.84
N ILE A 255 -21.54 16.03 12.43
CA ILE A 255 -22.13 15.38 13.60
C ILE A 255 -22.22 16.42 14.71
N ASP A 256 -23.42 16.58 15.23
CA ASP A 256 -23.70 17.43 16.39
C ASP A 256 -24.46 16.64 17.43
N GLY A 257 -24.11 16.83 18.69
CA GLY A 257 -24.73 16.09 19.78
C GLY A 257 -24.09 16.34 21.14
N ASP A 258 -24.55 15.64 22.13
CA ASP A 258 -23.96 15.67 23.47
C ASP A 258 -23.70 14.25 24.02
N VAL A 259 -22.80 14.20 25.00
CA VAL A 259 -22.51 12.99 25.75
C VAL A 259 -22.74 13.27 27.24
N ARG A 260 -23.59 12.47 27.87
CA ARG A 260 -23.91 12.59 29.31
C ARG A 260 -23.75 11.25 30.01
N VAL A 261 -23.29 11.29 31.23
CA VAL A 261 -23.30 10.12 32.11
C VAL A 261 -24.54 10.20 32.99
N SER A 262 -25.35 9.15 32.97
CA SER A 262 -26.57 9.02 33.79
C SER A 262 -26.58 7.66 34.47
N GLY A 263 -26.28 7.65 35.77
CA GLY A 263 -26.11 6.41 36.49
C GLY A 263 -24.97 5.55 35.97
N ASP A 264 -25.26 4.36 35.50
CA ASP A 264 -24.35 3.39 34.91
C ASP A 264 -24.29 3.48 33.37
N THR A 265 -24.85 4.53 32.78
CA THR A 265 -25.05 4.62 31.35
C THR A 265 -24.43 5.91 30.77
N ILE A 266 -23.63 5.80 29.71
CA ILE A 266 -23.20 6.89 28.88
C ILE A 266 -24.25 7.08 27.79
N VAL A 267 -24.97 8.20 27.83
CA VAL A 267 -25.98 8.57 26.85
C VAL A 267 -25.34 9.47 25.81
N VAL A 268 -25.32 9.04 24.56
CA VAL A 268 -24.85 9.80 23.38
C VAL A 268 -26.08 10.23 22.60
N THR A 269 -26.34 11.54 22.58
CA THR A 269 -27.49 12.11 21.85
C THR A 269 -26.99 12.82 20.60
N TYR A 270 -27.43 12.37 19.44
CA TYR A 270 -27.20 13.04 18.15
C TYR A 270 -28.35 14.00 17.83
N TYR A 271 -28.03 15.27 17.62
CA TYR A 271 -28.99 16.27 17.11
C TYR A 271 -28.96 16.37 15.60
N ASN A 272 -27.79 16.11 15.03
CA ASN A 272 -27.60 16.02 13.58
C ASN A 272 -26.55 14.97 13.30
N ALA A 273 -26.91 13.92 12.56
CA ALA A 273 -25.99 12.87 12.14
C ALA A 273 -26.26 12.53 10.67
N PRO A 274 -25.23 12.50 9.83
CA PRO A 274 -25.36 11.90 8.49
C PRO A 274 -25.88 10.47 8.60
N ASN A 275 -26.75 10.06 7.69
CA ASN A 275 -27.35 8.72 7.70
C ASN A 275 -28.10 8.35 9.01
N ALA A 276 -28.70 9.36 9.67
CA ALA A 276 -29.36 9.20 10.98
C ALA A 276 -30.38 8.06 11.01
N GLU A 277 -31.20 7.87 9.98
CA GLU A 277 -32.22 6.81 9.96
C GLU A 277 -31.61 5.41 10.06
N ARG A 278 -30.51 5.17 9.34
CA ARG A 278 -29.80 3.90 9.33
C ARG A 278 -29.11 3.64 10.66
N LEU A 279 -28.45 4.66 11.21
CA LEU A 279 -27.81 4.57 12.53
C LEU A 279 -28.85 4.40 13.66
N ARG A 280 -29.98 5.09 13.58
CA ARG A 280 -31.09 4.99 14.53
C ARG A 280 -31.64 3.57 14.58
N SER A 281 -31.97 2.99 13.42
CA SER A 281 -32.54 1.64 13.36
C SER A 281 -31.65 0.62 14.07
N ARG A 282 -30.34 0.79 14.00
CA ARG A 282 -29.37 -0.14 14.55
C ARG A 282 -28.98 0.16 15.99
N TYR A 283 -28.66 1.40 16.32
CA TYR A 283 -28.01 1.75 17.57
C TYR A 283 -28.91 2.43 18.60
N GLU A 284 -30.08 2.95 18.21
CA GLU A 284 -30.98 3.58 19.19
C GLU A 284 -31.44 2.56 20.23
N LYS A 285 -31.33 2.93 21.51
CA LYS A 285 -31.61 2.06 22.65
C LYS A 285 -30.78 0.77 22.66
N LEU A 286 -29.51 0.88 22.36
CA LEU A 286 -28.60 -0.25 22.25
C LEU A 286 -28.62 -1.20 23.46
N PRO A 287 -28.63 -0.72 24.74
CA PRO A 287 -28.67 -1.62 25.88
C PRO A 287 -29.92 -2.54 25.92
N GLU A 288 -31.06 -2.00 25.51
CA GLU A 288 -32.32 -2.79 25.47
C GLU A 288 -32.24 -3.86 24.35
N LYS A 289 -31.63 -3.54 23.23
CA LYS A 289 -31.47 -4.49 22.11
C LYS A 289 -30.51 -5.62 22.49
N LEU A 290 -29.37 -5.29 23.08
CA LEU A 290 -28.40 -6.29 23.55
C LEU A 290 -28.98 -7.24 24.56
N LEU A 291 -29.73 -6.73 25.55
CA LEU A 291 -30.42 -7.58 26.54
C LEU A 291 -31.43 -8.54 25.91
N LYS A 292 -32.15 -8.10 24.85
CA LYS A 292 -33.06 -8.98 24.10
C LYS A 292 -32.34 -10.11 23.39
N GLU A 293 -31.09 -9.87 23.00
CA GLU A 293 -30.20 -10.84 22.35
C GLU A 293 -29.38 -11.65 23.36
N SER A 294 -29.67 -11.50 24.66
CA SER A 294 -28.93 -12.14 25.76
C SER A 294 -27.45 -11.74 25.84
N VAL A 295 -27.13 -10.54 25.37
CA VAL A 295 -25.77 -9.94 25.41
C VAL A 295 -25.74 -8.92 26.54
N GLN A 296 -24.72 -9.00 27.40
CA GLN A 296 -24.50 -8.03 28.47
C GLN A 296 -24.14 -6.66 27.87
N PRO A 297 -24.86 -5.57 28.25
CA PRO A 297 -24.65 -4.26 27.66
C PRO A 297 -23.51 -3.45 28.27
N GLU A 298 -22.87 -3.93 29.31
CA GLU A 298 -21.75 -3.29 29.99
C GLU A 298 -20.50 -3.41 29.14
N VAL A 299 -19.80 -2.28 28.95
CA VAL A 299 -18.57 -2.19 28.15
C VAL A 299 -17.36 -2.18 29.10
N PRO A 300 -16.57 -3.29 29.18
CA PRO A 300 -15.50 -3.43 30.18
C PRO A 300 -14.44 -2.33 30.11
N TRP A 301 -14.02 -1.93 28.93
CA TRP A 301 -13.00 -0.88 28.73
C TRP A 301 -13.54 0.56 28.92
N LEU A 302 -14.85 0.71 29.13
CA LEU A 302 -15.52 1.95 29.55
C LEU A 302 -15.98 1.86 31.02
N TYR A 303 -15.19 1.25 31.86
CA TYR A 303 -15.48 1.08 33.30
C TYR A 303 -16.83 0.43 33.58
N ASN A 304 -17.26 -0.50 32.73
CA ASN A 304 -18.54 -1.18 32.78
C ASN A 304 -19.77 -0.27 32.63
N TYR A 305 -19.61 0.91 32.06
CA TYR A 305 -20.75 1.72 31.63
C TYR A 305 -21.44 1.08 30.42
N LYS A 306 -22.76 1.28 30.34
CA LYS A 306 -23.57 1.00 29.15
C LYS A 306 -23.50 2.15 28.18
N LEU A 307 -23.67 1.89 26.89
CA LEU A 307 -23.77 2.92 25.84
C LEU A 307 -25.20 2.99 25.32
N ASP A 308 -25.88 4.12 25.51
CA ASP A 308 -27.22 4.37 24.97
C ASP A 308 -27.14 5.50 23.92
N PHE A 309 -27.58 5.19 22.71
CA PHE A 309 -27.57 6.15 21.59
C PHE A 309 -29.00 6.66 21.35
N ARG A 310 -29.10 7.99 21.19
CA ARG A 310 -30.37 8.70 20.93
C ARG A 310 -30.20 9.60 19.71
N PHE A 311 -31.21 9.59 18.86
CA PHE A 311 -31.25 10.40 17.64
C PHE A 311 -32.47 11.33 17.71
N ARG A 312 -32.23 12.64 17.68
CA ARG A 312 -33.26 13.66 17.74
C ARG A 312 -33.44 14.38 16.41
#